data_8f0187d9d8edf6dec2e3a14be869102c
#
_entry.id   8f0187d9d8edf6dec2e3a14be869102c
#
_cell.length_a   1.000
_cell.length_b   1.000
_cell.length_c   1.000
_cell.angle_alpha   90.00
_cell.angle_beta   90.00
_cell.angle_gamma   90.00
#
_symmetry.space_group_name_H-M   'P 1'
#
loop_
_entity.id
_entity.type
_entity.pdbx_description
1 polymer ?
#
loop_
_entity_poly.entity_id
_entity_poly.type
_entity_poly.pdbx_seq_one_letter_code
_entity_poly.pdbx_strand_id
1 'polypeptide(L)'
;MIKLIIGKKGSGKTKKLVDLVNEATAKSLGNVVCIEKGDTLTYSVTHKARLIDADFYNISGYGEYYGMISGIKAGNHDVTHIFGDATLRIGTRDYDELVAFLERVSKIEDVEFLFTVSADEAELPKKLFDIAEIV
;
A
#
# COMPACT_ATOMS: atom_id res chain seq x y z
N MET A 1 8.28 1.46 -9.01
CA MET A 1 8.80 2.29 -7.90
C MET A 1 7.86 2.19 -6.70
N ILE A 2 8.40 2.03 -5.53
CA ILE A 2 7.62 2.01 -4.29
C ILE A 2 7.76 3.34 -3.58
N LYS A 3 6.63 3.91 -3.19
CA LYS A 3 6.57 5.12 -2.38
C LYS A 3 6.00 4.79 -1.00
N LEU A 4 6.49 5.46 0.02
CA LEU A 4 6.03 5.28 1.39
C LEU A 4 5.64 6.61 2.01
N ILE A 5 4.53 6.60 2.75
CA ILE A 5 4.16 7.66 3.68
C ILE A 5 4.49 7.12 5.08
N ILE A 6 5.46 7.75 5.73
CA ILE A 6 5.95 7.33 7.05
C ILE A 6 5.53 8.38 8.09
N GLY A 7 5.22 7.92 9.27
CA GLY A 7 4.90 8.78 10.40
C GLY A 7 4.26 8.00 11.53
N LYS A 8 4.24 8.60 12.71
CA LYS A 8 3.58 8.00 13.87
C LYS A 8 2.07 7.94 13.66
N LYS A 9 1.39 7.08 14.42
CA LYS A 9 -0.07 7.03 14.46
C LYS A 9 -0.62 8.44 14.72
N GLY A 10 -1.64 8.84 13.95
CA GLY A 10 -2.25 10.15 14.09
C GLY A 10 -1.55 11.29 13.35
N SER A 11 -0.53 11.01 12.54
CA SER A 11 0.21 12.02 11.78
C SER A 11 -0.44 12.43 10.44
N GLY A 12 -1.63 11.89 10.13
CA GLY A 12 -2.35 12.24 8.90
C GLY A 12 -1.98 11.41 7.68
N LYS A 13 -1.33 10.26 7.87
CA LYS A 13 -0.93 9.38 6.76
C LYS A 13 -2.10 8.88 5.94
N THR A 14 -3.17 8.43 6.59
CA THR A 14 -4.36 7.90 5.91
C THR A 14 -5.03 8.98 5.06
N LYS A 15 -5.14 10.20 5.58
CA LYS A 15 -5.72 11.30 4.80
C LYS A 15 -4.87 11.60 3.57
N LYS A 16 -3.56 11.64 3.71
CA LYS A 16 -2.64 11.86 2.57
C LYS A 16 -2.77 10.75 1.55
N LEU A 17 -2.87 9.50 2.01
CA LEU A 17 -3.08 8.35 1.11
C LEU A 17 -4.39 8.51 0.33
N VAL A 18 -5.49 8.83 1.00
CA VAL A 18 -6.80 9.01 0.36
C VAL A 18 -6.74 10.09 -0.73
N ASP A 19 -6.10 11.22 -0.44
CA ASP A 19 -5.95 12.30 -1.41
C ASP A 19 -5.17 11.82 -2.65
N LEU A 20 -4.11 11.04 -2.44
CA LEU A 20 -3.30 10.50 -3.53
C LEU A 20 -4.05 9.42 -4.34
N VAL A 21 -4.86 8.58 -3.67
CA VAL A 21 -5.72 7.60 -4.36
C VAL A 21 -6.70 8.31 -5.28
N ASN A 22 -7.38 9.33 -4.76
CA ASN A 22 -8.38 10.06 -5.52
C ASN A 22 -7.75 10.83 -6.68
N GLU A 23 -6.57 11.41 -6.47
CA GLU A 23 -5.81 12.08 -7.53
C GLU A 23 -5.38 11.10 -8.62
N ALA A 24 -4.81 9.97 -8.24
CA ALA A 24 -4.38 8.94 -9.20
C ALA A 24 -5.57 8.41 -10.00
N THR A 25 -6.71 8.18 -9.34
CA THR A 25 -7.93 7.69 -10.00
C THR A 25 -8.45 8.68 -11.04
N ALA A 26 -8.34 9.97 -10.76
CA ALA A 26 -8.78 11.01 -11.68
C ALA A 26 -7.87 11.13 -12.93
N LYS A 27 -6.58 10.80 -12.79
CA LYS A 27 -5.57 10.99 -13.84
C LYS A 27 -5.21 9.71 -14.59
N SER A 28 -5.31 8.55 -13.95
CA SER A 28 -4.88 7.30 -14.56
C SER A 28 -5.83 6.85 -15.67
N LEU A 29 -5.26 6.30 -16.74
CA LEU A 29 -6.02 5.64 -17.79
C LEU A 29 -6.37 4.20 -17.43
N GLY A 30 -5.73 3.64 -16.39
CA GLY A 30 -5.98 2.28 -15.93
C GLY A 30 -6.71 2.25 -14.60
N ASN A 31 -6.72 1.09 -13.98
CA ASN A 31 -7.41 0.86 -12.72
C ASN A 31 -6.51 1.18 -11.52
N VAL A 32 -7.11 1.79 -10.51
CA VAL A 32 -6.47 2.12 -9.23
C VAL A 32 -7.09 1.26 -8.15
N VAL A 33 -6.24 0.62 -7.34
CA VAL A 33 -6.65 -0.25 -6.23
C VAL A 33 -6.12 0.34 -4.93
N CYS A 34 -6.97 0.35 -3.90
CA CYS A 34 -6.60 0.74 -2.55
C CYS A 34 -6.96 -0.39 -1.59
N ILE A 35 -5.97 -0.86 -0.84
CA ILE A 35 -6.14 -1.92 0.16
C ILE A 35 -6.08 -1.30 1.54
N GLU A 36 -7.08 -1.59 2.37
CA GLU A 36 -7.09 -1.16 3.77
C GLU A 36 -7.32 -2.35 4.69
N LYS A 37 -7.14 -2.13 5.97
CA LYS A 37 -7.52 -3.09 7.01
C LYS A 37 -8.80 -2.57 7.68
N GLY A 38 -9.93 -3.14 7.30
CA GLY A 38 -11.25 -2.67 7.70
C GLY A 38 -11.99 -1.95 6.57
N ASP A 39 -13.03 -1.21 6.92
CA ASP A 39 -13.93 -0.56 5.96
C ASP A 39 -14.09 0.94 6.21
N THR A 40 -13.09 1.58 6.80
CA THR A 40 -13.19 2.99 7.24
C THR A 40 -13.11 3.99 6.09
N LEU A 41 -12.56 3.59 4.93
CA LEU A 41 -12.32 4.49 3.81
C LEU A 41 -13.43 4.52 2.76
N THR A 42 -14.52 3.77 2.97
CA THR A 42 -15.61 3.60 1.98
C THR A 42 -16.18 4.93 1.46
N TYR A 43 -16.31 5.92 2.32
CA TYR A 43 -16.86 7.22 1.94
C TYR A 43 -15.83 8.27 1.56
N SER A 44 -14.54 7.97 1.78
CA SER A 44 -13.45 8.92 1.51
C SER A 44 -12.78 8.65 0.18
N VAL A 45 -12.68 7.39 -0.22
CA VAL A 45 -12.09 6.97 -1.49
C VAL A 45 -13.16 6.98 -2.56
N THR A 46 -12.85 7.56 -3.73
CA THR A 46 -13.78 7.56 -4.87
C THR A 46 -14.17 6.15 -5.27
N HIS A 47 -15.43 5.94 -5.57
CA HIS A 47 -15.94 4.63 -5.99
C HIS A 47 -15.36 4.14 -7.33
N LYS A 48 -14.67 5.00 -8.07
CA LYS A 48 -13.97 4.62 -9.30
C LYS A 48 -12.68 3.85 -9.00
N ALA A 49 -12.12 3.98 -7.79
CA ALA A 49 -11.04 3.13 -7.32
C ALA A 49 -11.61 1.83 -6.74
N ARG A 50 -10.88 0.74 -6.89
CA ARG A 50 -11.26 -0.52 -6.24
C ARG A 50 -10.75 -0.50 -4.80
N LEU A 51 -11.65 -0.40 -3.84
CA LEU A 51 -11.32 -0.45 -2.42
C LEU A 51 -11.47 -1.89 -1.92
N ILE A 52 -10.40 -2.42 -1.31
CA ILE A 52 -10.37 -3.79 -0.81
C ILE A 52 -10.07 -3.79 0.67
N ASP A 53 -10.92 -4.47 1.44
CA ASP A 53 -10.71 -4.69 2.86
C ASP A 53 -9.97 -6.02 3.06
N ALA A 54 -8.72 -5.95 3.52
CA ALA A 54 -7.90 -7.13 3.76
C ALA A 54 -8.52 -8.06 4.82
N ASP A 55 -9.20 -7.50 5.81
CA ASP A 55 -9.86 -8.30 6.86
C ASP A 55 -11.01 -9.13 6.30
N PHE A 56 -11.75 -8.58 5.36
CA PHE A 56 -12.87 -9.30 4.73
C PHE A 56 -12.40 -10.59 4.03
N TYR A 57 -11.19 -10.59 3.49
CA TYR A 57 -10.59 -11.73 2.81
C TYR A 57 -9.63 -12.51 3.69
N ASN A 58 -9.59 -12.19 4.99
CA ASN A 58 -8.72 -12.85 5.97
C ASN A 58 -7.24 -12.80 5.62
N ILE A 59 -6.80 -11.69 5.00
CA ILE A 59 -5.40 -11.50 4.64
C ILE A 59 -4.64 -11.01 5.87
N SER A 60 -3.61 -11.75 6.26
CA SER A 60 -2.77 -11.43 7.40
C SER A 60 -1.34 -11.91 7.16
N GLY A 61 -0.38 -11.04 7.41
CA GLY A 61 1.03 -11.33 7.19
C GLY A 61 1.50 -10.95 5.78
N TYR A 62 2.81 -10.75 5.65
CA TYR A 62 3.39 -10.25 4.40
C TYR A 62 3.32 -11.24 3.25
N GLY A 63 3.38 -12.54 3.54
CA GLY A 63 3.23 -13.57 2.50
C GLY A 63 1.86 -13.52 1.84
N GLU A 64 0.81 -13.47 2.64
CA GLU A 64 -0.56 -13.37 2.13
C GLU A 64 -0.80 -12.02 1.44
N TYR A 65 -0.27 -10.94 2.02
CA TYR A 65 -0.40 -9.61 1.42
C TYR A 65 0.27 -9.55 0.05
N TYR A 66 1.47 -10.08 -0.07
CA TYR A 66 2.15 -10.17 -1.36
C TYR A 66 1.35 -11.01 -2.36
N GLY A 67 0.79 -12.14 -1.92
CA GLY A 67 -0.05 -12.99 -2.76
C GLY A 67 -1.27 -12.26 -3.28
N MET A 68 -1.94 -11.49 -2.43
CA MET A 68 -3.07 -10.66 -2.84
C MET A 68 -2.65 -9.62 -3.88
N ILE A 69 -1.58 -8.87 -3.61
CA ILE A 69 -1.09 -7.83 -4.51
C ILE A 69 -0.70 -8.40 -5.87
N SER A 70 0.08 -9.48 -5.89
CA SER A 70 0.49 -10.11 -7.14
C SER A 70 -0.70 -10.71 -7.90
N GLY A 71 -1.67 -11.27 -7.18
CA GLY A 71 -2.90 -11.78 -7.78
C GLY A 71 -3.77 -10.69 -8.40
N ILE A 72 -3.84 -9.53 -7.78
CA ILE A 72 -4.57 -8.36 -8.33
C ILE A 72 -3.95 -7.97 -9.68
N LYS A 73 -2.64 -7.84 -9.77
CA LYS A 73 -1.97 -7.47 -11.02
C LYS A 73 -2.04 -8.58 -12.05
N ALA A 74 -1.85 -9.83 -11.65
CA ALA A 74 -1.93 -10.98 -12.55
C ALA A 74 -3.33 -11.13 -13.14
N GLY A 75 -4.36 -10.84 -12.36
CA GLY A 75 -5.76 -10.93 -12.80
C GLY A 75 -6.26 -9.72 -13.59
N ASN A 76 -5.54 -8.61 -13.57
CA ASN A 76 -5.96 -7.39 -14.28
C ASN A 76 -4.74 -6.56 -14.68
N HIS A 77 -4.31 -6.71 -15.93
CA HIS A 77 -3.17 -5.99 -16.49
C HIS A 77 -3.38 -4.48 -16.57
N ASP A 78 -4.61 -3.99 -16.46
CA ASP A 78 -4.93 -2.57 -16.52
C ASP A 78 -4.71 -1.86 -15.18
N VAL A 79 -4.36 -2.57 -14.12
CA VAL A 79 -4.03 -1.95 -12.83
C VAL A 79 -2.72 -1.17 -12.97
N THR A 80 -2.79 0.13 -12.68
CA THR A 80 -1.64 1.04 -12.77
C THR A 80 -1.10 1.45 -11.41
N HIS A 81 -1.95 1.45 -10.38
CA HIS A 81 -1.59 1.89 -9.03
C HIS A 81 -2.20 0.96 -8.00
N ILE A 82 -1.39 0.60 -7.01
CA ILE A 82 -1.86 -0.12 -5.82
C ILE A 82 -1.40 0.66 -4.59
N PHE A 83 -2.37 1.10 -3.80
CA PHE A 83 -2.17 1.79 -2.54
C PHE A 83 -2.48 0.85 -1.39
N GLY A 84 -1.69 0.90 -0.32
CA GLY A 84 -1.94 0.10 0.87
C GLY A 84 -1.89 0.93 2.13
N ASP A 85 -2.97 0.93 2.90
CA ASP A 85 -3.00 1.54 4.23
C ASP A 85 -2.74 0.50 5.31
N ALA A 86 -2.30 0.96 6.48
CA ALA A 86 -2.07 0.11 7.65
C ALA A 86 -1.13 -1.08 7.36
N THR A 87 -0.05 -0.84 6.64
CA THR A 87 0.85 -1.90 6.16
C THR A 87 1.40 -2.77 7.29
N LEU A 88 1.82 -2.17 8.41
CA LEU A 88 2.34 -2.94 9.55
C LEU A 88 1.26 -3.74 10.27
N ARG A 89 0.01 -3.34 10.18
CA ARG A 89 -1.11 -4.06 10.79
C ARG A 89 -1.60 -5.21 9.92
N ILE A 90 -1.52 -5.07 8.60
CA ILE A 90 -1.81 -6.17 7.67
C ILE A 90 -0.66 -7.17 7.72
N GLY A 91 0.57 -6.69 7.65
CA GLY A 91 1.78 -7.51 7.80
C GLY A 91 2.15 -7.73 9.26
N THR A 92 3.36 -7.35 9.63
CA THR A 92 3.86 -7.39 11.00
C THR A 92 4.67 -6.13 11.29
N ARG A 93 5.00 -5.92 12.56
CA ARG A 93 5.90 -4.83 12.97
C ARG A 93 7.37 -5.25 12.97
N ASP A 94 7.70 -6.39 12.41
CA ASP A 94 9.08 -6.78 12.15
C ASP A 94 9.56 -6.02 10.90
N TYR A 95 10.46 -5.07 11.09
CA TYR A 95 10.90 -4.20 10.00
C TYR A 95 11.76 -4.91 8.96
N ASP A 96 12.45 -6.00 9.34
CA ASP A 96 13.17 -6.81 8.36
C ASP A 96 12.20 -7.56 7.45
N GLU A 97 11.09 -8.04 8.01
CA GLU A 97 10.03 -8.63 7.20
C GLU A 97 9.36 -7.60 6.28
N LEU A 98 9.18 -6.38 6.76
CA LEU A 98 8.67 -5.28 5.93
C LEU A 98 9.57 -5.03 4.74
N VAL A 99 10.89 -4.94 4.98
CA VAL A 99 11.87 -4.71 3.91
C VAL A 99 11.82 -5.84 2.88
N ALA A 100 11.80 -7.10 3.34
CA ALA A 100 11.72 -8.26 2.46
C ALA A 100 10.44 -8.24 1.61
N PHE A 101 9.30 -7.85 2.21
CA PHE A 101 8.05 -7.67 1.50
C PHE A 101 8.15 -6.60 0.41
N LEU A 102 8.69 -5.43 0.76
CA LEU A 102 8.85 -4.33 -0.19
C LEU A 102 9.79 -4.71 -1.34
N GLU A 103 10.86 -5.46 -1.06
CA GLU A 103 11.76 -5.97 -2.10
C GLU A 103 11.00 -6.88 -3.09
N ARG A 104 10.14 -7.76 -2.59
CA ARG A 104 9.34 -8.63 -3.45
C ARG A 104 8.36 -7.83 -4.29
N VAL A 105 7.66 -6.89 -3.67
CA VAL A 105 6.69 -6.03 -4.36
C VAL A 105 7.36 -5.19 -5.44
N SER A 106 8.59 -4.72 -5.19
CA SER A 106 9.34 -3.88 -6.14
C SER A 106 9.64 -4.57 -7.46
N LYS A 107 9.56 -5.90 -7.51
CA LYS A 107 9.80 -6.69 -8.72
C LYS A 107 8.56 -6.83 -9.60
N ILE A 108 7.40 -6.40 -9.12
CA ILE A 108 6.18 -6.38 -9.93
C ILE A 108 6.25 -5.17 -10.85
N GLU A 109 6.28 -5.41 -12.16
CA GLU A 109 6.46 -4.37 -13.16
C GLU A 109 5.13 -3.67 -13.52
N ASP A 110 5.25 -2.45 -14.04
CA ASP A 110 4.14 -1.67 -14.60
C ASP A 110 3.05 -1.30 -13.58
N VAL A 111 3.42 -1.22 -12.30
CA VAL A 111 2.52 -0.76 -11.23
C VAL A 111 3.29 0.23 -10.35
N GLU A 112 2.63 1.33 -10.01
CA GLU A 112 3.12 2.23 -8.97
C GLU A 112 2.51 1.82 -7.63
N PHE A 113 3.36 1.66 -6.62
CA PHE A 113 2.95 1.28 -5.27
C PHE A 113 3.16 2.41 -4.29
N LEU A 114 2.19 2.58 -3.39
CA LEU A 114 2.34 3.48 -2.25
C LEU A 114 1.73 2.84 -1.00
N PHE A 115 2.52 2.79 0.07
CA PHE A 115 2.10 2.21 1.34
C PHE A 115 2.26 3.21 2.47
N THR A 116 1.35 3.16 3.45
CA THR A 116 1.55 3.90 4.70
C THR A 116 2.23 3.00 5.73
N VAL A 117 3.17 3.56 6.47
CA VAL A 117 3.93 2.85 7.50
C VAL A 117 3.89 3.65 8.79
N SER A 118 3.23 3.11 9.82
CA SER A 118 3.09 3.75 11.13
C SER A 118 4.32 3.50 12.00
N ALA A 119 5.40 4.21 11.67
CA ALA A 119 6.65 4.15 12.42
C ALA A 119 7.40 5.47 12.25
N ASP A 120 8.28 5.78 13.20
CA ASP A 120 9.23 6.87 13.04
C ASP A 120 10.28 6.49 12.01
N GLU A 121 10.70 7.45 11.21
CA GLU A 121 11.76 7.26 10.25
C GLU A 121 13.02 6.68 10.90
N ALA A 122 13.36 7.16 12.10
CA ALA A 122 14.52 6.71 12.84
C ALA A 122 14.47 5.23 13.27
N GLU A 123 13.28 4.64 13.34
CA GLU A 123 13.11 3.23 13.72
C GLU A 123 13.32 2.27 12.55
N LEU A 124 13.24 2.78 11.32
CA LEU A 124 13.24 1.94 10.12
C LEU A 124 14.66 1.61 9.67
N PRO A 125 14.89 0.39 9.15
CA PRO A 125 16.21 0.02 8.63
C PRO A 125 16.64 0.93 7.47
N LYS A 126 17.93 1.23 7.40
CA LYS A 126 18.47 2.06 6.31
C LYS A 126 18.22 1.47 4.93
N LYS A 127 18.22 0.15 4.84
CA LYS A 127 17.97 -0.58 3.60
C LYS A 127 16.62 -0.24 2.98
N LEU A 128 15.62 0.08 3.81
CA LEU A 128 14.30 0.48 3.33
C LEU A 128 14.37 1.71 2.43
N PHE A 129 15.23 2.67 2.78
CA PHE A 129 15.37 3.92 2.01
C PHE A 129 16.13 3.73 0.69
N ASP A 130 16.77 2.58 0.50
CA ASP A 130 17.42 2.24 -0.77
C ASP A 130 16.41 1.69 -1.78
N ILE A 131 15.27 1.17 -1.32
CA ILE A 131 14.28 0.49 -2.17
C ILE A 131 12.96 1.25 -2.29
N ALA A 132 12.76 2.29 -1.50
CA ALA A 132 11.53 3.06 -1.48
C ALA A 132 11.81 4.55 -1.36
N GLU A 133 10.93 5.35 -1.95
CA GLU A 133 10.95 6.80 -1.87
C GLU A 133 9.94 7.26 -0.82
N ILE A 134 10.35 8.18 0.04
CA ILE A 134 9.46 8.76 1.04
C ILE A 134 8.74 9.98 0.44
N VAL A 135 7.45 10.01 0.58
CA VAL A 135 6.63 11.10 0.07
C VAL A 135 5.83 11.81 1.15
#